data_e9232c7affb64d12eb9be71dfb6c6adc
#
_entry.id   e9232c7affb64d12eb9be71dfb6c6adc
#
_cell.length_a   1.000
_cell.length_b   1.000
_cell.length_c   1.000
_cell.angle_alpha   90.00
_cell.angle_beta   90.00
_cell.angle_gamma   90.00
#
_symmetry.space_group_name_H-M   'P 1'
#
loop_
_entity.id
_entity.type
_entity.pdbx_description
1 polymer ?
#
loop_
_entity_poly.entity_id
_entity_poly.type
_entity_poly.pdbx_seq_one_letter_code
_entity_poly.pdbx_strand_id
1 'polypeptide(L)'
;MSEPTLTVVLIEDEKQIRRFVRTALEAEGIAVFDAETGKQGLIETATRKPDLVIVDLGLPDTDGLDVIRELRGWSELPVIVLSARTREDEKVAALDAGADDYLTKPFGVSELLARIRAHLRRRNLGGANDTPSVTFGAITVDLALRVVTRAGAPVHLTPLEYRLLATLVRHAGRVLTHRQLLRDVWGPSHVESHHYLRIYMAHLRQKLEADPAQPEHIVTETGVGYRLVGAA
;
A
#
# COMPACT_ATOMS: atom_id res chain seq x y z
N MET A 1 19.08 22.05 12.82
CA MET A 1 19.23 20.76 12.13
C MET A 1 18.10 20.69 11.15
N SER A 2 18.40 20.68 9.84
CA SER A 2 17.35 20.54 8.80
C SER A 2 16.70 19.17 8.98
N GLU A 3 15.38 19.11 8.99
CA GLU A 3 14.68 17.83 8.92
C GLU A 3 15.16 17.06 7.70
N PRO A 4 15.32 15.73 7.79
CA PRO A 4 15.74 14.93 6.65
C PRO A 4 14.69 15.12 5.53
N THR A 5 15.13 15.67 4.40
CA THR A 5 14.28 15.87 3.23
C THR A 5 13.87 14.51 2.69
N LEU A 6 12.57 14.22 2.67
CA LEU A 6 12.04 12.98 2.06
C LEU A 6 12.44 12.92 0.58
N THR A 7 12.81 11.73 0.11
CA THR A 7 13.32 11.52 -1.24
C THR A 7 12.50 10.46 -1.98
N VAL A 8 12.19 10.75 -3.25
CA VAL A 8 11.43 9.85 -4.13
C VAL A 8 12.22 9.62 -5.42
N VAL A 9 12.31 8.37 -5.88
CA VAL A 9 12.72 8.06 -7.25
C VAL A 9 11.47 7.90 -8.10
N LEU A 10 11.42 8.62 -9.22
CA LEU A 10 10.33 8.61 -10.19
C LEU A 10 10.83 7.99 -11.50
N ILE A 11 10.32 6.81 -11.84
CA ILE A 11 10.64 6.06 -13.06
C ILE A 11 9.47 6.21 -14.03
N GLU A 12 9.62 7.09 -15.00
CA GLU A 12 8.56 7.50 -15.92
C GLU A 12 9.20 8.07 -17.20
N ASP A 13 8.88 7.55 -18.36
CA ASP A 13 9.45 7.98 -19.64
C ASP A 13 8.78 9.22 -20.21
N GLU A 14 7.47 9.42 -19.94
CA GLU A 14 6.74 10.57 -20.42
C GLU A 14 7.15 11.87 -19.71
N LYS A 15 7.86 12.74 -20.43
CA LYS A 15 8.37 14.01 -19.90
C LYS A 15 7.31 14.91 -19.26
N GLN A 16 6.08 14.90 -19.78
CA GLN A 16 4.99 15.74 -19.26
C GLN A 16 4.52 15.23 -17.89
N ILE A 17 4.35 13.92 -17.75
CA ILE A 17 3.94 13.28 -16.49
C ILE A 17 5.05 13.44 -15.47
N ARG A 18 6.29 13.18 -15.84
CA ARG A 18 7.47 13.34 -15.00
C ARG A 18 7.56 14.76 -14.42
N ARG A 19 7.41 15.78 -15.28
CA ARG A 19 7.40 17.18 -14.83
C ARG A 19 6.23 17.50 -13.90
N PHE A 20 5.04 16.99 -14.22
CA PHE A 20 3.84 17.19 -13.40
C PHE A 20 4.00 16.60 -12.00
N VAL A 21 4.43 15.34 -11.91
CA VAL A 21 4.66 14.63 -10.64
C VAL A 21 5.77 15.31 -9.84
N ARG A 22 6.91 15.62 -10.48
CA ARG A 22 8.03 16.31 -9.83
C ARG A 22 7.58 17.62 -9.22
N THR A 23 6.92 18.50 -10.00
CA THR A 23 6.46 19.81 -9.51
C THR A 23 5.53 19.67 -8.30
N ALA A 24 4.64 18.66 -8.31
CA ALA A 24 3.73 18.43 -7.21
C ALA A 24 4.45 17.96 -5.93
N LEU A 25 5.47 17.12 -6.06
CA LEU A 25 6.24 16.60 -4.93
C LEU A 25 7.20 17.65 -4.34
N GLU A 26 7.87 18.40 -5.21
CA GLU A 26 8.78 19.49 -4.79
C GLU A 26 8.02 20.59 -4.04
N ALA A 27 6.78 20.88 -4.42
CA ALA A 27 5.92 21.84 -3.70
C ALA A 27 5.60 21.39 -2.25
N GLU A 28 5.66 20.07 -1.97
CA GLU A 28 5.51 19.49 -0.63
C GLU A 28 6.87 19.30 0.10
N GLY A 29 7.96 19.84 -0.46
CA GLY A 29 9.30 19.70 0.12
C GLY A 29 9.95 18.32 -0.06
N ILE A 30 9.46 17.51 -0.99
CA ILE A 30 9.99 16.17 -1.30
C ILE A 30 10.99 16.28 -2.45
N ALA A 31 12.20 15.77 -2.26
CA ALA A 31 13.21 15.73 -3.32
C ALA A 31 12.92 14.59 -4.31
N VAL A 32 12.99 14.88 -5.62
CA VAL A 32 12.66 13.90 -6.67
C VAL A 32 13.87 13.65 -7.56
N PHE A 33 14.20 12.38 -7.74
CA PHE A 33 15.19 11.90 -8.68
C PHE A 33 14.49 11.17 -9.82
N ASP A 34 14.66 11.66 -11.06
CA ASP A 34 14.00 11.11 -12.24
C ASP A 34 14.83 10.02 -12.90
N ALA A 35 14.12 9.04 -13.47
CA ALA A 35 14.64 8.06 -14.39
C ALA A 35 13.69 7.87 -15.57
N GLU A 36 14.20 7.81 -16.79
CA GLU A 36 13.43 7.62 -18.02
C GLU A 36 13.30 6.15 -18.42
N THR A 37 14.06 5.29 -17.77
CA THR A 37 14.13 3.84 -18.05
C THR A 37 14.11 3.04 -16.76
N GLY A 38 13.67 1.79 -16.82
CA GLY A 38 13.68 0.87 -15.70
C GLY A 38 15.08 0.65 -15.12
N LYS A 39 16.07 0.43 -16.00
CA LYS A 39 17.47 0.25 -15.58
C LYS A 39 18.03 1.47 -14.85
N GLN A 40 17.79 2.67 -15.37
CA GLN A 40 18.19 3.89 -14.69
C GLN A 40 17.50 4.03 -13.33
N GLY A 41 16.20 3.73 -13.26
CA GLY A 41 15.44 3.76 -12.02
C GLY A 41 15.97 2.83 -10.93
N LEU A 42 16.37 1.62 -11.28
CA LEU A 42 16.99 0.68 -10.36
C LEU A 42 18.34 1.21 -9.84
N ILE A 43 19.19 1.79 -10.71
CA ILE A 43 20.46 2.40 -10.33
C ILE A 43 20.25 3.59 -9.39
N GLU A 44 19.34 4.52 -9.73
CA GLU A 44 19.01 5.67 -8.86
C GLU A 44 18.47 5.20 -7.50
N THR A 45 17.62 4.19 -7.49
CA THR A 45 17.08 3.64 -6.24
C THR A 45 18.16 3.04 -5.36
N ALA A 46 19.07 2.25 -5.93
CA ALA A 46 20.18 1.66 -5.20
C ALA A 46 21.18 2.71 -4.65
N THR A 47 21.42 3.76 -5.44
CA THR A 47 22.40 4.81 -5.12
C THR A 47 21.86 5.84 -4.14
N ARG A 48 20.64 6.30 -4.35
CA ARG A 48 20.01 7.39 -3.56
C ARG A 48 19.37 6.91 -2.28
N LYS A 49 19.01 5.62 -2.20
CA LYS A 49 18.27 5.03 -1.06
C LYS A 49 17.03 5.86 -0.71
N PRO A 50 16.12 6.05 -1.67
CA PRO A 50 14.96 6.92 -1.48
C PRO A 50 14.02 6.38 -0.40
N ASP A 51 13.03 7.19 -0.03
CA ASP A 51 11.99 6.80 0.91
C ASP A 51 10.82 6.09 0.22
N LEU A 52 10.66 6.30 -1.10
CA LEU A 52 9.60 5.73 -1.91
C LEU A 52 10.02 5.70 -3.38
N VAL A 53 9.53 4.72 -4.12
CA VAL A 53 9.69 4.64 -5.58
C VAL A 53 8.32 4.76 -6.24
N ILE A 54 8.24 5.57 -7.30
CA ILE A 54 7.10 5.64 -8.20
C ILE A 54 7.54 5.07 -9.53
N VAL A 55 6.77 4.15 -10.10
CA VAL A 55 7.13 3.47 -11.34
C VAL A 55 5.97 3.39 -12.32
N ASP A 56 6.21 3.77 -13.59
CA ASP A 56 5.30 3.43 -14.69
C ASP A 56 5.53 1.98 -15.15
N LEU A 57 4.46 1.35 -15.65
CA LEU A 57 4.55 0.00 -16.22
C LEU A 57 5.00 0.02 -17.68
N GLY A 58 4.76 1.10 -18.41
CA GLY A 58 5.02 1.24 -19.85
C GLY A 58 6.38 1.80 -20.19
N LEU A 59 7.46 1.34 -19.55
CA LEU A 59 8.81 1.85 -19.78
C LEU A 59 9.40 1.38 -21.14
N PRO A 60 10.31 2.16 -21.74
CA PRO A 60 10.81 1.86 -23.09
C PRO A 60 11.78 0.68 -23.16
N ASP A 61 12.43 0.34 -22.04
CA ASP A 61 13.48 -0.67 -21.98
C ASP A 61 13.05 -1.99 -21.33
N THR A 62 12.00 -1.96 -20.50
CA THR A 62 11.49 -3.14 -19.77
C THR A 62 10.05 -2.90 -19.29
N ASP A 63 9.32 -3.96 -18.98
CA ASP A 63 8.04 -3.80 -18.27
C ASP A 63 8.28 -3.37 -16.80
N GLY A 64 7.52 -2.37 -16.32
CA GLY A 64 7.62 -1.92 -14.93
C GLY A 64 7.35 -3.02 -13.90
N LEU A 65 6.62 -4.08 -14.27
CA LEU A 65 6.45 -5.27 -13.43
C LEU A 65 7.79 -5.95 -13.12
N ASP A 66 8.69 -6.00 -14.11
CA ASP A 66 10.02 -6.61 -13.92
C ASP A 66 10.90 -5.72 -13.05
N VAL A 67 10.79 -4.40 -13.20
CA VAL A 67 11.44 -3.43 -12.29
C VAL A 67 11.00 -3.66 -10.84
N ILE A 68 9.69 -3.86 -10.60
CA ILE A 68 9.15 -4.11 -9.26
C ILE A 68 9.70 -5.43 -8.69
N ARG A 69 9.70 -6.51 -9.48
CA ARG A 69 10.23 -7.82 -9.07
C ARG A 69 11.72 -7.75 -8.71
N GLU A 70 12.51 -7.07 -9.53
CA GLU A 70 13.95 -6.88 -9.29
C GLU A 70 14.18 -6.06 -8.01
N LEU A 71 13.44 -4.96 -7.82
CA LEU A 71 13.45 -4.16 -6.60
C LEU A 71 13.16 -5.02 -5.36
N ARG A 72 12.14 -5.87 -5.41
CA ARG A 72 11.76 -6.75 -4.29
C ARG A 72 12.78 -7.83 -3.97
N GLY A 73 13.69 -8.13 -4.90
CA GLY A 73 14.82 -9.02 -4.64
C GLY A 73 15.82 -8.47 -3.60
N TRP A 74 15.86 -7.15 -3.37
CA TRP A 74 16.84 -6.51 -2.49
C TRP A 74 16.29 -5.32 -1.66
N SER A 75 15.02 -4.94 -1.82
CA SER A 75 14.46 -3.75 -1.15
C SER A 75 12.99 -3.93 -0.80
N GLU A 76 12.62 -3.46 0.41
CA GLU A 76 11.23 -3.36 0.89
C GLU A 76 10.68 -1.92 0.81
N LEU A 77 11.34 -1.03 0.08
CA LEU A 77 10.88 0.34 -0.12
C LEU A 77 9.45 0.37 -0.65
N PRO A 78 8.60 1.29 -0.20
CA PRO A 78 7.27 1.47 -0.77
C PRO A 78 7.35 1.75 -2.27
N VAL A 79 6.55 1.04 -3.06
CA VAL A 79 6.45 1.20 -4.52
C VAL A 79 5.01 1.54 -4.89
N ILE A 80 4.82 2.70 -5.52
CA ILE A 80 3.54 3.11 -6.09
C ILE A 80 3.63 3.02 -7.61
N VAL A 81 2.69 2.32 -8.22
CA VAL A 81 2.59 2.22 -9.69
C VAL A 81 1.74 3.37 -10.22
N LEU A 82 2.24 4.07 -11.25
CA LEU A 82 1.46 4.98 -12.08
C LEU A 82 1.29 4.34 -13.45
N SER A 83 0.07 4.10 -13.93
CA SER A 83 -0.08 3.46 -15.24
C SER A 83 -1.38 3.82 -15.95
N ALA A 84 -1.35 3.87 -17.28
CA ALA A 84 -2.53 3.97 -18.13
C ALA A 84 -3.31 2.64 -18.23
N ARG A 85 -2.73 1.53 -17.77
CA ARG A 85 -3.39 0.23 -17.76
C ARG A 85 -4.52 0.24 -16.74
N THR A 86 -5.76 0.03 -17.21
CA THR A 86 -6.96 0.16 -16.36
C THR A 86 -7.58 -1.17 -15.97
N ARG A 87 -7.15 -2.27 -16.58
CA ARG A 87 -7.70 -3.61 -16.38
C ARG A 87 -7.38 -4.11 -14.97
N GLU A 88 -8.33 -4.79 -14.36
CA GLU A 88 -8.19 -5.33 -13.00
C GLU A 88 -7.05 -6.36 -12.87
N ASP A 89 -6.91 -7.23 -13.88
CA ASP A 89 -5.85 -8.23 -13.93
C ASP A 89 -4.44 -7.61 -13.94
N GLU A 90 -4.26 -6.48 -14.63
CA GLU A 90 -2.99 -5.75 -14.66
C GLU A 90 -2.67 -5.08 -13.32
N LYS A 91 -3.69 -4.51 -12.65
CA LYS A 91 -3.54 -3.97 -11.29
C LYS A 91 -3.17 -5.06 -10.28
N VAL A 92 -3.85 -6.20 -10.35
CA VAL A 92 -3.57 -7.36 -9.50
C VAL A 92 -2.15 -7.86 -9.77
N ALA A 93 -1.72 -7.96 -11.04
CA ALA A 93 -0.37 -8.39 -11.38
C ALA A 93 0.71 -7.47 -10.80
N ALA A 94 0.49 -6.14 -10.81
CA ALA A 94 1.42 -5.18 -10.23
C ALA A 94 1.54 -5.33 -8.70
N LEU A 95 0.42 -5.47 -8.01
CA LEU A 95 0.39 -5.67 -6.56
C LEU A 95 0.96 -7.05 -6.16
N ASP A 96 0.68 -8.10 -6.93
CA ASP A 96 1.26 -9.44 -6.70
C ASP A 96 2.76 -9.49 -7.04
N ALA A 97 3.25 -8.64 -7.95
CA ALA A 97 4.68 -8.43 -8.18
C ALA A 97 5.38 -7.71 -7.02
N GLY A 98 4.61 -7.10 -6.11
CA GLY A 98 5.12 -6.46 -4.90
C GLY A 98 4.92 -4.95 -4.83
N ALA A 99 4.16 -4.33 -5.73
CA ALA A 99 3.74 -2.94 -5.56
C ALA A 99 2.89 -2.78 -4.28
N ASP A 100 3.02 -1.64 -3.62
CA ASP A 100 2.24 -1.32 -2.41
C ASP A 100 0.92 -0.61 -2.74
N ASP A 101 0.89 0.10 -3.86
CA ASP A 101 -0.29 0.81 -4.33
C ASP A 101 -0.27 0.96 -5.85
N TYR A 102 -1.43 1.29 -6.42
CA TYR A 102 -1.62 1.48 -7.85
C TYR A 102 -2.49 2.71 -8.11
N LEU A 103 -2.04 3.60 -8.98
CA LEU A 103 -2.75 4.80 -9.40
C LEU A 103 -2.90 4.83 -10.91
N THR A 104 -4.16 4.89 -11.37
CA THR A 104 -4.47 4.87 -12.81
C THR A 104 -4.37 6.28 -13.40
N LYS A 105 -3.67 6.42 -14.53
CA LYS A 105 -3.65 7.66 -15.33
C LYS A 105 -4.99 7.83 -16.08
N PRO A 106 -5.60 9.05 -16.14
CA PRO A 106 -5.15 10.29 -15.50
C PRO A 106 -5.52 10.32 -14.01
N PHE A 107 -4.66 10.93 -13.20
CA PHE A 107 -4.84 11.06 -11.75
C PHE A 107 -4.72 12.51 -11.29
N GLY A 108 -5.32 12.82 -10.13
CA GLY A 108 -5.20 14.13 -9.50
C GLY A 108 -3.97 14.22 -8.59
N VAL A 109 -3.38 15.44 -8.49
CA VAL A 109 -2.26 15.70 -7.57
C VAL A 109 -2.61 15.35 -6.13
N SER A 110 -3.80 15.74 -5.66
CA SER A 110 -4.24 15.48 -4.29
C SER A 110 -4.33 13.98 -3.97
N GLU A 111 -4.75 13.15 -4.92
CA GLU A 111 -4.80 11.70 -4.76
C GLU A 111 -3.39 11.12 -4.67
N LEU A 112 -2.51 11.48 -5.60
CA LEU A 112 -1.10 11.05 -5.59
C LEU A 112 -0.42 11.40 -4.26
N LEU A 113 -0.53 12.66 -3.82
CA LEU A 113 0.07 13.13 -2.56
C LEU A 113 -0.52 12.43 -1.33
N ALA A 114 -1.83 12.17 -1.32
CA ALA A 114 -2.46 11.44 -0.22
C ALA A 114 -1.91 10.02 -0.08
N ARG A 115 -1.72 9.30 -1.21
CA ARG A 115 -1.15 7.95 -1.24
C ARG A 115 0.32 7.96 -0.80
N ILE A 116 1.13 8.89 -1.31
CA ILE A 116 2.54 9.02 -0.92
C ILE A 116 2.66 9.29 0.58
N ARG A 117 1.89 10.26 1.12
CA ARG A 117 1.90 10.55 2.56
C ARG A 117 1.50 9.34 3.40
N ALA A 118 0.54 8.53 2.95
CA ALA A 118 0.14 7.31 3.66
C ALA A 118 1.30 6.30 3.77
N HIS A 119 2.05 6.10 2.69
CA HIS A 119 3.18 5.17 2.67
C HIS A 119 4.41 5.70 3.44
N LEU A 120 4.73 7.00 3.33
CA LEU A 120 5.85 7.61 4.04
C LEU A 120 5.62 7.68 5.54
N ARG A 121 4.41 8.01 5.99
CA ARG A 121 4.05 7.99 7.42
C ARG A 121 4.30 6.63 8.05
N ARG A 122 3.95 5.55 7.37
CA ARG A 122 4.17 4.18 7.81
C ARG A 122 5.65 3.87 8.02
N ARG A 123 6.54 4.35 7.14
CA ARG A 123 7.99 4.12 7.26
C ARG A 123 8.56 4.82 8.50
N ASN A 124 8.10 6.04 8.78
CA ASN A 124 8.52 6.78 9.98
C ASN A 124 8.03 6.13 11.29
N LEU A 125 6.88 5.43 11.25
CA LEU A 125 6.36 4.64 12.37
C LEU A 125 7.01 3.26 12.47
N GLY A 126 7.48 2.68 11.36
CA GLY A 126 8.15 1.37 11.30
C GLY A 126 9.59 1.36 11.82
N GLY A 127 10.18 2.52 12.11
CA GLY A 127 11.48 2.64 12.77
C GLY A 127 11.44 2.53 14.30
N ALA A 128 10.25 2.47 14.89
CA ALA A 128 10.05 2.25 16.33
C ALA A 128 9.34 0.89 16.52
N ASN A 129 10.13 -0.16 16.57
CA ASN A 129 9.70 -1.54 16.79
C ASN A 129 9.16 -1.79 18.21
N ASP A 130 8.30 -0.92 18.77
CA ASP A 130 7.79 -1.15 20.13
C ASP A 130 6.39 -0.61 20.44
N THR A 131 5.57 -0.30 19.44
CA THR A 131 4.14 -0.13 19.74
C THR A 131 3.37 -1.36 19.27
N PRO A 132 3.08 -2.30 20.17
CA PRO A 132 2.30 -3.49 19.85
C PRO A 132 0.84 -3.16 19.49
N SER A 133 0.45 -1.89 19.58
CA SER A 133 -0.91 -1.42 19.35
C SER A 133 -1.00 -0.45 18.17
N VAL A 134 -1.98 -0.68 17.28
CA VAL A 134 -2.32 0.16 16.14
C VAL A 134 -3.74 0.66 16.33
N THR A 135 -3.95 1.96 16.08
CA THR A 135 -5.27 2.59 16.22
C THR A 135 -5.79 3.09 14.86
N PHE A 136 -7.07 2.87 14.59
CA PHE A 136 -7.79 3.46 13.47
C PHE A 136 -9.24 3.77 13.88
N GLY A 137 -9.70 4.99 13.65
CA GLY A 137 -10.98 5.45 14.18
C GLY A 137 -11.08 5.21 15.70
N ALA A 138 -12.14 4.54 16.13
CA ALA A 138 -12.34 4.16 17.54
C ALA A 138 -11.73 2.79 17.91
N ILE A 139 -11.04 2.14 16.98
CA ILE A 139 -10.47 0.79 17.15
C ILE A 139 -9.02 0.88 17.58
N THR A 140 -8.65 0.09 18.59
CA THR A 140 -7.25 -0.17 18.95
C THR A 140 -7.00 -1.67 18.88
N VAL A 141 -5.92 -2.06 18.20
CA VAL A 141 -5.49 -3.44 18.02
C VAL A 141 -4.13 -3.61 18.66
N ASP A 142 -4.06 -4.36 19.75
CA ASP A 142 -2.79 -4.81 20.35
C ASP A 142 -2.41 -6.15 19.70
N LEU A 143 -1.36 -6.14 18.90
CA LEU A 143 -0.90 -7.33 18.19
C LEU A 143 -0.14 -8.31 19.10
N ALA A 144 0.50 -7.80 20.17
CA ALA A 144 1.24 -8.64 21.11
C ALA A 144 0.29 -9.38 22.05
N LEU A 145 -0.67 -8.68 22.63
CA LEU A 145 -1.69 -9.27 23.50
C LEU A 145 -2.85 -9.92 22.74
N ARG A 146 -2.95 -9.70 21.43
CA ARG A 146 -4.06 -10.14 20.56
C ARG A 146 -5.42 -9.61 21.04
N VAL A 147 -5.44 -8.39 21.54
CA VAL A 147 -6.61 -7.71 22.06
C VAL A 147 -7.08 -6.66 21.06
N VAL A 148 -8.39 -6.61 20.85
CA VAL A 148 -9.04 -5.58 20.01
C VAL A 148 -10.07 -4.87 20.88
N THR A 149 -10.03 -3.53 20.85
CA THR A 149 -11.02 -2.70 21.58
C THR A 149 -11.64 -1.69 20.62
N ARG A 150 -12.89 -1.30 20.90
CA ARG A 150 -13.60 -0.21 20.22
C ARG A 150 -14.03 0.79 21.29
N ALA A 151 -13.53 2.02 21.20
CA ALA A 151 -13.72 3.05 22.22
C ALA A 151 -13.42 2.53 23.66
N GLY A 152 -12.37 1.72 23.81
CA GLY A 152 -11.96 1.09 25.06
C GLY A 152 -12.75 -0.18 25.46
N ALA A 153 -13.86 -0.49 24.83
CA ALA A 153 -14.61 -1.73 25.11
C ALA A 153 -14.05 -2.92 24.29
N PRO A 154 -13.89 -4.11 24.89
CA PRO A 154 -13.37 -5.28 24.19
C PRO A 154 -14.27 -5.69 23.00
N VAL A 155 -13.65 -6.01 21.85
CA VAL A 155 -14.32 -6.58 20.69
C VAL A 155 -13.91 -8.03 20.53
N HIS A 156 -14.87 -8.95 20.60
CA HIS A 156 -14.61 -10.36 20.42
C HIS A 156 -14.52 -10.72 18.92
N LEU A 157 -13.33 -11.16 18.51
CA LEU A 157 -13.06 -11.69 17.17
C LEU A 157 -12.80 -13.20 17.24
N THR A 158 -13.32 -13.94 16.26
CA THR A 158 -12.92 -15.33 16.07
C THR A 158 -11.45 -15.41 15.63
N PRO A 159 -10.78 -16.58 15.75
CA PRO A 159 -9.38 -16.72 15.35
C PRO A 159 -9.10 -16.32 13.88
N LEU A 160 -10.03 -16.60 12.96
CA LEU A 160 -9.89 -16.21 11.54
C LEU A 160 -10.12 -14.72 11.32
N GLU A 161 -11.12 -14.12 11.97
CA GLU A 161 -11.34 -12.67 11.94
C GLU A 161 -10.13 -11.92 12.48
N TYR A 162 -9.57 -12.39 13.62
CA TYR A 162 -8.36 -11.77 14.18
C TYR A 162 -7.18 -11.90 13.22
N ARG A 163 -6.97 -13.08 12.61
CA ARG A 163 -5.87 -13.28 11.64
C ARG A 163 -6.01 -12.35 10.44
N LEU A 164 -7.24 -12.21 9.91
CA LEU A 164 -7.53 -11.31 8.80
C LEU A 164 -7.28 -9.85 9.18
N LEU A 165 -7.76 -9.40 10.34
CA LEU A 165 -7.49 -8.07 10.87
C LEU A 165 -5.99 -7.83 11.08
N ALA A 166 -5.29 -8.77 11.70
CA ALA A 166 -3.85 -8.65 11.95
C ALA A 166 -3.05 -8.55 10.64
N THR A 167 -3.48 -9.26 9.58
CA THR A 167 -2.86 -9.13 8.25
C THR A 167 -3.09 -7.75 7.67
N LEU A 168 -4.31 -7.21 7.75
CA LEU A 168 -4.62 -5.86 7.29
C LEU A 168 -3.84 -4.79 8.08
N VAL A 169 -3.74 -4.94 9.40
CA VAL A 169 -3.00 -4.02 10.28
C VAL A 169 -1.49 -4.02 9.97
N ARG A 170 -0.89 -5.19 9.81
CA ARG A 170 0.54 -5.29 9.42
C ARG A 170 0.84 -4.62 8.08
N HIS A 171 -0.14 -4.58 7.18
CA HIS A 171 -0.04 -3.99 5.86
C HIS A 171 -0.92 -2.74 5.72
N ALA A 172 -1.18 -2.02 6.83
CA ALA A 172 -2.02 -0.84 6.81
C ALA A 172 -1.54 0.18 5.76
N GLY A 173 -2.46 0.77 5.01
CA GLY A 173 -2.16 1.68 3.90
C GLY A 173 -1.88 0.99 2.55
N ARG A 174 -1.53 -0.30 2.54
CA ARG A 174 -1.30 -1.07 1.29
C ARG A 174 -2.59 -1.70 0.79
N VAL A 175 -2.69 -1.83 -0.52
CA VAL A 175 -3.72 -2.67 -1.15
C VAL A 175 -3.26 -4.12 -1.08
N LEU A 176 -4.08 -4.97 -0.45
CA LEU A 176 -3.86 -6.41 -0.44
C LEU A 176 -4.85 -7.08 -1.40
N THR A 177 -4.33 -7.83 -2.37
CA THR A 177 -5.17 -8.57 -3.31
C THR A 177 -5.97 -9.65 -2.61
N HIS A 178 -7.10 -10.06 -3.21
CA HIS A 178 -7.87 -11.20 -2.70
C HIS A 178 -6.98 -12.43 -2.51
N ARG A 179 -6.09 -12.70 -3.48
CA ARG A 179 -5.17 -13.84 -3.46
C ARG A 179 -4.16 -13.76 -2.32
N GLN A 180 -3.56 -12.57 -2.10
CA GLN A 180 -2.65 -12.36 -0.98
C GLN A 180 -3.34 -12.62 0.36
N LEU A 181 -4.52 -12.01 0.59
CA LEU A 181 -5.29 -12.20 1.82
C LEU A 181 -5.68 -13.66 2.05
N LEU A 182 -6.16 -14.35 1.01
CA LEU A 182 -6.53 -15.77 1.12
C LEU A 182 -5.34 -16.64 1.44
N ARG A 183 -4.22 -16.44 0.77
CA ARG A 183 -2.97 -17.19 1.03
C ARG A 183 -2.47 -16.98 2.46
N ASP A 184 -2.44 -15.73 2.93
CA ASP A 184 -1.80 -15.38 4.21
C ASP A 184 -2.70 -15.74 5.41
N VAL A 185 -4.02 -15.76 5.24
CA VAL A 185 -4.99 -16.07 6.31
C VAL A 185 -5.43 -17.52 6.31
N TRP A 186 -5.70 -18.13 5.15
CA TRP A 186 -6.20 -19.51 5.02
C TRP A 186 -5.17 -20.51 4.48
N GLY A 187 -4.09 -20.00 3.89
CA GLY A 187 -3.05 -20.82 3.27
C GLY A 187 -3.21 -20.98 1.76
N PRO A 188 -2.16 -21.52 1.09
CA PRO A 188 -2.07 -21.55 -0.38
C PRO A 188 -3.16 -22.37 -1.07
N SER A 189 -3.77 -23.33 -0.40
CA SER A 189 -4.87 -24.15 -0.94
C SER A 189 -6.22 -23.41 -1.06
N HIS A 190 -6.35 -22.19 -0.50
CA HIS A 190 -7.61 -21.46 -0.45
C HIS A 190 -7.64 -20.21 -1.33
N VAL A 191 -6.63 -19.98 -2.18
CA VAL A 191 -6.46 -18.76 -2.96
C VAL A 191 -7.61 -18.43 -3.92
N GLU A 192 -8.42 -19.40 -4.29
CA GLU A 192 -9.61 -19.26 -5.14
C GLU A 192 -10.91 -19.07 -4.34
N SER A 193 -10.84 -19.11 -3.00
CA SER A 193 -12.02 -19.12 -2.12
C SER A 193 -12.51 -17.70 -1.80
N HIS A 194 -12.67 -16.85 -2.81
CA HIS A 194 -13.07 -15.42 -2.66
C HIS A 194 -14.37 -15.22 -1.87
N HIS A 195 -15.28 -16.21 -1.90
CA HIS A 195 -16.53 -16.18 -1.16
C HIS A 195 -16.30 -16.10 0.36
N TYR A 196 -15.37 -16.91 0.89
CA TYR A 196 -15.05 -16.88 2.32
C TYR A 196 -14.49 -15.53 2.73
N LEU A 197 -13.57 -14.96 1.95
CA LEU A 197 -12.98 -13.66 2.24
C LEU A 197 -14.05 -12.56 2.37
N ARG A 198 -15.05 -12.55 1.46
CA ARG A 198 -16.15 -11.57 1.51
C ARG A 198 -16.98 -11.69 2.79
N ILE A 199 -17.28 -12.91 3.23
CA ILE A 199 -18.04 -13.16 4.46
C ILE A 199 -17.28 -12.63 5.68
N TYR A 200 -16.00 -13.01 5.81
CA TYR A 200 -15.19 -12.59 6.95
C TYR A 200 -14.92 -11.07 6.94
N MET A 201 -14.78 -10.49 5.77
CA MET A 201 -14.66 -9.03 5.64
C MET A 201 -15.95 -8.31 6.07
N ALA A 202 -17.11 -8.84 5.72
CA ALA A 202 -18.40 -8.31 6.19
C ALA A 202 -18.52 -8.42 7.73
N HIS A 203 -18.12 -9.55 8.32
CA HIS A 203 -18.12 -9.73 9.77
C HIS A 203 -17.18 -8.75 10.48
N LEU A 204 -15.97 -8.53 9.95
CA LEU A 204 -15.04 -7.55 10.49
C LEU A 204 -15.64 -6.14 10.45
N ARG A 205 -16.24 -5.75 9.34
CA ARG A 205 -16.88 -4.44 9.21
C ARG A 205 -18.02 -4.26 10.20
N GLN A 206 -18.87 -5.28 10.39
CA GLN A 206 -19.95 -5.23 11.40
C GLN A 206 -19.43 -4.99 12.81
N LYS A 207 -18.25 -5.47 13.15
CA LYS A 207 -17.65 -5.34 14.49
C LYS A 207 -16.84 -4.05 14.65
N LEU A 208 -16.20 -3.58 13.60
CA LEU A 208 -15.16 -2.55 13.67
C LEU A 208 -15.57 -1.21 13.06
N GLU A 209 -16.40 -1.19 12.02
CA GLU A 209 -16.82 0.04 11.35
C GLU A 209 -18.02 0.67 12.05
N ALA A 210 -18.15 2.00 11.95
CA ALA A 210 -19.34 2.72 12.41
C ALA A 210 -20.54 2.38 11.55
N ASP A 211 -20.37 2.40 10.23
CA ASP A 211 -21.34 1.91 9.24
C ASP A 211 -20.68 0.82 8.37
N PRO A 212 -21.06 -0.46 8.55
CA PRO A 212 -20.53 -1.57 7.75
C PRO A 212 -20.81 -1.44 6.24
N ALA A 213 -21.86 -0.72 5.84
CA ALA A 213 -22.23 -0.53 4.44
C ALA A 213 -21.40 0.59 3.78
N GLN A 214 -20.90 1.55 4.58
CA GLN A 214 -20.02 2.64 4.14
C GLN A 214 -18.73 2.62 4.98
N PRO A 215 -17.86 1.62 4.80
CA PRO A 215 -16.68 1.45 5.63
C PRO A 215 -15.67 2.57 5.40
N GLU A 216 -15.21 3.20 6.48
CA GLU A 216 -14.22 4.28 6.45
C GLU A 216 -12.80 3.76 6.53
N HIS A 217 -12.57 2.61 7.17
CA HIS A 217 -11.24 2.08 7.45
C HIS A 217 -10.90 0.83 6.64
N ILE A 218 -11.80 -0.15 6.58
CA ILE A 218 -11.60 -1.38 5.80
C ILE A 218 -12.21 -1.17 4.42
N VAL A 219 -11.46 -0.51 3.53
CA VAL A 219 -11.93 -0.10 2.21
C VAL A 219 -11.84 -1.25 1.20
N THR A 220 -12.82 -1.34 0.29
CA THR A 220 -12.78 -2.26 -0.85
C THR A 220 -12.10 -1.56 -2.03
N GLU A 221 -11.06 -2.17 -2.56
CA GLU A 221 -10.49 -1.85 -3.87
C GLU A 221 -11.16 -2.77 -4.89
N THR A 222 -12.16 -2.24 -5.58
CA THR A 222 -13.06 -3.02 -6.46
C THR A 222 -12.29 -3.87 -7.46
N GLY A 223 -12.63 -5.15 -7.54
CA GLY A 223 -11.97 -6.15 -8.40
C GLY A 223 -10.57 -6.57 -7.95
N VAL A 224 -9.95 -5.86 -7.03
CA VAL A 224 -8.55 -6.08 -6.61
C VAL A 224 -8.48 -6.74 -5.22
N GLY A 225 -9.06 -6.12 -4.19
CA GLY A 225 -8.92 -6.60 -2.82
C GLY A 225 -9.38 -5.61 -1.77
N TYR A 226 -8.60 -5.45 -0.71
CA TYR A 226 -8.93 -4.61 0.43
C TYR A 226 -7.73 -3.83 0.94
N ARG A 227 -8.02 -2.69 1.57
CA ARG A 227 -7.02 -1.81 2.20
C ARG A 227 -7.50 -1.37 3.58
N LEU A 228 -6.63 -1.36 4.58
CA LEU A 228 -6.87 -0.68 5.84
C LEU A 228 -6.31 0.73 5.76
N VAL A 229 -7.14 1.75 6.03
CA VAL A 229 -6.76 3.16 6.00
C VAL A 229 -6.94 3.81 7.36
N GLY A 230 -6.27 4.95 7.58
CA GLY A 230 -6.38 5.72 8.82
C GLY A 230 -5.67 5.10 10.03
N ALA A 231 -4.87 4.05 9.86
CA ALA A 231 -4.09 3.44 10.92
C ALA A 231 -2.89 4.33 11.33
N ALA A 232 -2.69 4.46 12.65
CA ALA A 232 -1.61 5.22 13.28
C ALA A 232 -1.00 4.41 14.43
#